data_4b4e2b7614f54da1465dcde62e36970b
#
_entry.id   4b4e2b7614f54da1465dcde62e36970b
#
_cell.length_a   1.000
_cell.length_b   1.000
_cell.length_c   1.000
_cell.angle_alpha   90.00
_cell.angle_beta   90.00
_cell.angle_gamma   90.00
#
_symmetry.space_group_name_H-M   'P 1'
#
loop_
_entity.id
_entity.type
_entity.pdbx_description
1 polymer ?
#
loop_
_entity_poly.entity_id
_entity_poly.type
_entity_poly.pdbx_seq_one_letter_code
_entity_poly.pdbx_strand_id
1 'polypeptide(L)'
;MMKRLLSLIPFILLIIGCNETFLSNGNGKPLSFSGESDNWKGEYSVIISENGTREDGDFVFSYKNGSSKTFFRKIEVVINNGETKYIEYGTRGSMVRFFLSSSGGAVMQEDLPIKVTIKWDNEKQESFELESK
;
A
#
# COMPACT_ATOMS: atom_id res chain seq x y z
N MET A 1 -35.55 -12.88 -34.22
CA MET A 1 -35.35 -11.61 -33.51
C MET A 1 -34.77 -11.79 -32.16
N MET A 2 -35.43 -12.50 -31.36
CA MET A 2 -35.02 -12.67 -29.99
C MET A 2 -33.73 -13.42 -29.82
N LYS A 3 -33.39 -14.20 -30.77
CA LYS A 3 -32.16 -14.99 -30.73
C LYS A 3 -30.93 -14.12 -30.62
N ARG A 4 -30.96 -12.98 -31.20
CA ARG A 4 -29.83 -12.10 -31.20
C ARG A 4 -29.53 -11.56 -29.83
N LEU A 5 -30.56 -11.30 -29.08
CA LEU A 5 -30.38 -10.80 -27.71
C LEU A 5 -29.74 -11.81 -26.83
N LEU A 6 -30.09 -13.06 -27.02
CA LEU A 6 -29.56 -14.12 -26.20
C LEU A 6 -28.06 -14.32 -26.37
N SER A 7 -27.58 -14.02 -27.56
CA SER A 7 -26.15 -14.23 -27.81
C SER A 7 -25.26 -13.20 -27.17
N LEU A 8 -25.80 -12.06 -26.82
CA LEU A 8 -25.00 -11.00 -26.23
C LEU A 8 -24.69 -11.26 -24.74
N ILE A 9 -25.64 -11.85 -24.06
CA ILE A 9 -25.50 -12.07 -22.63
C ILE A 9 -24.32 -12.95 -22.25
N PRO A 10 -24.16 -14.12 -22.84
CA PRO A 10 -23.02 -14.96 -22.49
C PRO A 10 -21.68 -14.33 -22.82
N PHE A 11 -21.67 -13.49 -23.82
CA PHE A 11 -20.43 -12.84 -24.19
C PHE A 11 -19.96 -11.89 -23.10
N ILE A 12 -20.87 -11.17 -22.49
CA ILE A 12 -20.53 -10.25 -21.42
C ILE A 12 -20.02 -11.01 -20.20
N LEU A 13 -20.62 -12.14 -19.91
CA LEU A 13 -20.21 -12.95 -18.77
C LEU A 13 -18.78 -13.43 -18.90
N LEU A 14 -18.36 -13.73 -20.11
CA LEU A 14 -17.00 -14.18 -20.31
C LEU A 14 -15.97 -13.12 -19.97
N ILE A 15 -16.28 -11.88 -20.27
CA ILE A 15 -15.38 -10.77 -19.98
C ILE A 15 -15.21 -10.62 -18.47
N ILE A 16 -16.29 -10.68 -17.74
CA ILE A 16 -16.25 -10.57 -16.31
C ILE A 16 -15.45 -11.71 -15.69
N GLY A 17 -15.67 -12.91 -16.18
CA GLY A 17 -14.95 -14.05 -15.68
C GLY A 17 -13.45 -13.94 -15.87
N CYS A 18 -13.03 -13.40 -16.98
CA CYS A 18 -11.61 -13.23 -17.24
C CYS A 18 -10.96 -12.29 -16.23
N ASN A 19 -11.65 -11.20 -15.90
CA ASN A 19 -11.11 -10.25 -14.94
C ASN A 19 -10.97 -10.87 -13.56
N GLU A 20 -11.95 -11.61 -13.15
CA GLU A 20 -11.90 -12.27 -11.85
C GLU A 20 -10.79 -13.29 -11.79
N THR A 21 -10.63 -14.04 -12.84
CA THR A 21 -9.58 -15.05 -12.90
C THR A 21 -8.22 -14.41 -12.77
N PHE A 22 -8.01 -13.30 -13.42
CA PHE A 22 -6.74 -12.59 -13.35
C PHE A 22 -6.43 -12.14 -11.93
N LEU A 23 -7.39 -11.56 -11.25
CA LEU A 23 -7.20 -11.05 -9.90
C LEU A 23 -6.96 -12.16 -8.89
N SER A 24 -7.55 -13.30 -9.10
CA SER A 24 -7.42 -14.40 -8.15
C SER A 24 -6.20 -15.27 -8.40
N ASN A 25 -5.37 -14.88 -9.34
CA ASN A 25 -4.22 -15.68 -9.69
C ASN A 25 -3.16 -15.72 -8.59
N GLY A 26 -3.11 -14.73 -7.73
CA GLY A 26 -2.21 -14.74 -6.60
C GLY A 26 -2.75 -15.65 -5.51
N ASN A 27 -1.88 -16.41 -4.88
CA ASN A 27 -2.26 -17.33 -3.83
C ASN A 27 -2.22 -16.69 -2.47
N GLY A 28 -2.56 -15.43 -2.36
CA GLY A 28 -2.47 -14.74 -1.11
C GLY A 28 -3.72 -13.92 -0.83
N LYS A 29 -3.75 -13.37 0.37
CA LYS A 29 -4.83 -12.51 0.82
C LYS A 29 -4.41 -11.05 0.68
N PRO A 30 -5.12 -10.25 -0.11
CA PRO A 30 -4.79 -8.83 -0.20
C PRO A 30 -5.37 -8.06 0.99
N LEU A 31 -4.57 -7.17 1.54
CA LEU A 31 -4.99 -6.27 2.61
C LEU A 31 -4.60 -4.85 2.22
N SER A 32 -5.38 -3.89 2.68
CA SER A 32 -5.11 -2.48 2.45
C SER A 32 -5.26 -1.71 3.75
N PHE A 33 -4.33 -0.82 4.00
CA PHE A 33 -4.33 0.03 5.19
C PHE A 33 -4.16 1.47 4.76
N SER A 34 -4.77 2.40 5.48
CA SER A 34 -4.58 3.82 5.18
C SER A 34 -4.69 4.66 6.45
N GLY A 35 -4.11 5.83 6.40
CA GLY A 35 -4.16 6.77 7.50
C GLY A 35 -3.50 8.07 7.11
N GLU A 36 -3.57 9.06 8.00
CA GLU A 36 -2.99 10.36 7.71
C GLU A 36 -2.71 11.14 8.98
N SER A 37 -1.81 12.08 8.83
CA SER A 37 -1.52 13.08 9.86
C SER A 37 -1.80 14.46 9.27
N ASP A 38 -1.35 15.50 9.94
CA ASP A 38 -1.58 16.86 9.44
C ASP A 38 -0.99 17.08 8.05
N ASN A 39 0.22 16.57 7.82
CA ASN A 39 0.94 16.86 6.59
C ASN A 39 1.17 15.64 5.71
N TRP A 40 0.88 14.45 6.17
CA TRP A 40 1.17 13.22 5.43
C TRP A 40 -0.05 12.33 5.32
N LYS A 41 -0.11 11.62 4.21
CA LYS A 41 -1.11 10.59 3.97
C LYS A 41 -0.36 9.32 3.60
N GLY A 42 -0.77 8.19 4.18
CA GLY A 42 -0.09 6.93 3.94
C GLY A 42 -1.03 5.82 3.54
N GLU A 43 -0.50 4.91 2.74
CA GLU A 43 -1.22 3.71 2.33
C GLU A 43 -0.26 2.55 2.29
N TYR A 44 -0.74 1.38 2.67
CA TYR A 44 0.00 0.14 2.55
C TYR A 44 -0.88 -0.90 1.89
N SER A 45 -0.43 -1.42 0.77
CA SER A 45 -1.13 -2.46 0.03
C SER A 45 -0.26 -3.71 0.08
N VAL A 46 -0.79 -4.80 0.57
CA VAL A 46 0.03 -5.98 0.86
C VAL A 46 -0.71 -7.26 0.49
N ILE A 47 0.05 -8.27 0.12
CA ILE A 47 -0.46 -9.61 -0.10
C ILE A 47 0.22 -10.54 0.89
N ILE A 48 -0.59 -11.23 1.68
CA ILE A 48 -0.11 -12.22 2.64
C ILE A 48 -0.29 -13.60 2.01
N SER A 49 0.75 -14.43 2.04
CA SER A 49 0.68 -15.75 1.45
C SER A 49 -0.36 -16.61 2.14
N GLU A 50 -0.81 -17.68 1.47
CA GLU A 50 -1.86 -18.55 2.01
C GLU A 50 -1.51 -19.12 3.37
N ASN A 51 -0.25 -19.51 3.57
CA ASN A 51 0.16 -20.07 4.84
C ASN A 51 0.50 -19.01 5.89
N GLY A 52 0.36 -17.72 5.55
CA GLY A 52 0.58 -16.64 6.49
C GLY A 52 2.03 -16.40 6.87
N THR A 53 2.98 -16.91 6.09
CA THR A 53 4.38 -16.79 6.44
C THR A 53 5.14 -15.78 5.61
N ARG A 54 4.54 -15.24 4.55
CA ARG A 54 5.21 -14.30 3.67
C ARG A 54 4.33 -13.08 3.43
N GLU A 55 4.97 -11.94 3.38
CA GLU A 55 4.31 -10.66 3.19
C GLU A 55 5.04 -9.89 2.09
N ASP A 56 4.31 -9.43 1.09
CA ASP A 56 4.85 -8.59 0.03
C ASP A 56 3.96 -7.36 -0.09
N GLY A 57 4.51 -6.19 0.16
CA GLY A 57 3.70 -4.99 0.20
C GLY A 57 4.40 -3.75 -0.32
N ASP A 58 3.61 -2.70 -0.45
CA ASP A 58 4.02 -1.44 -1.04
C ASP A 58 3.49 -0.32 -0.15
N PHE A 59 4.42 0.46 0.41
CA PHE A 59 4.09 1.66 1.19
C PHE A 59 4.17 2.88 0.29
N VAL A 60 3.16 3.73 0.36
CA VAL A 60 3.12 4.98 -0.38
C VAL A 60 2.75 6.10 0.59
N PHE A 61 3.61 7.10 0.71
CA PHE A 61 3.35 8.25 1.56
C PHE A 61 3.36 9.52 0.72
N SER A 62 2.34 10.35 0.91
CA SER A 62 2.17 11.57 0.15
C SER A 62 2.19 12.77 1.09
N TYR A 63 3.00 13.77 0.75
CA TYR A 63 3.04 15.02 1.49
C TYR A 63 1.88 15.90 0.98
N LYS A 64 0.93 16.19 1.86
CA LYS A 64 -0.33 16.83 1.46
C LYS A 64 -0.16 18.17 0.76
N ASN A 65 0.78 18.97 1.20
CA ASN A 65 1.00 20.29 0.62
C ASN A 65 2.15 20.29 -0.39
N GLY A 66 2.50 19.14 -0.89
CA GLY A 66 3.61 19.02 -1.80
C GLY A 66 3.21 19.11 -3.26
N SER A 67 4.21 19.23 -4.10
CA SER A 67 4.04 19.29 -5.56
C SER A 67 5.24 18.62 -6.20
N SER A 68 5.29 18.64 -7.52
CA SER A 68 6.45 18.09 -8.24
C SER A 68 7.72 18.87 -7.96
N LYS A 69 7.62 20.06 -7.39
CA LYS A 69 8.77 20.90 -7.07
C LYS A 69 9.23 20.76 -5.62
N THR A 70 8.50 20.03 -4.81
CA THR A 70 8.89 19.81 -3.42
C THR A 70 10.20 19.03 -3.39
N PHE A 71 11.05 19.36 -2.42
CA PHE A 71 12.32 18.68 -2.28
C PHE A 71 12.59 18.41 -0.81
N PHE A 72 12.95 17.18 -0.50
CA PHE A 72 13.34 16.77 0.85
C PHE A 72 14.81 16.39 0.85
N ARG A 73 15.55 16.97 1.76
CA ARG A 73 16.97 16.60 1.90
C ARG A 73 17.10 15.21 2.47
N LYS A 74 16.20 14.86 3.39
CA LYS A 74 16.20 13.53 4.01
C LYS A 74 14.79 13.21 4.46
N ILE A 75 14.36 12.00 4.15
CA ILE A 75 13.09 11.45 4.66
C ILE A 75 13.41 10.14 5.34
N GLU A 76 12.89 9.96 6.54
CA GLU A 76 13.01 8.71 7.27
C GLU A 76 11.62 8.25 7.67
N VAL A 77 11.26 7.04 7.26
CA VAL A 77 9.97 6.44 7.61
C VAL A 77 10.25 5.27 8.54
N VAL A 78 9.64 5.30 9.72
CA VAL A 78 9.80 4.25 10.72
C VAL A 78 8.46 3.55 10.89
N ILE A 79 8.46 2.24 10.72
CA ILE A 79 7.25 1.43 10.83
C ILE A 79 7.32 0.62 12.11
N ASN A 80 6.23 0.63 12.88
CA ASN A 80 6.08 -0.17 14.10
C ASN A 80 7.27 -0.02 15.05
N ASN A 81 7.62 1.23 15.34
CA ASN A 81 8.66 1.56 16.34
C ASN A 81 10.04 0.99 16.00
N GLY A 82 10.34 0.87 14.71
CA GLY A 82 11.67 0.45 14.30
C GLY A 82 11.75 -0.94 13.68
N GLU A 83 10.62 -1.62 13.57
CA GLU A 83 10.59 -2.92 12.91
C GLU A 83 11.07 -2.81 11.48
N THR A 84 10.70 -1.72 10.80
CA THR A 84 11.15 -1.41 9.45
C THR A 84 11.49 0.06 9.39
N LYS A 85 12.60 0.38 8.74
CA LYS A 85 13.03 1.77 8.60
C LYS A 85 13.46 2.00 7.16
N TYR A 86 12.98 3.07 6.57
CA TYR A 86 13.32 3.46 5.21
C TYR A 86 13.86 4.88 5.22
N ILE A 87 15.02 5.08 4.61
CA ILE A 87 15.67 6.39 4.56
C ILE A 87 15.98 6.71 3.12
N GLU A 88 15.66 7.93 2.72
CA GLU A 88 15.96 8.41 1.37
C GLU A 88 16.50 9.83 1.45
N TYR A 89 17.52 10.12 0.64
CA TYR A 89 18.16 11.43 0.60
C TYR A 89 17.90 12.08 -0.75
N GLY A 90 17.65 13.40 -0.74
CA GLY A 90 17.53 14.14 -1.98
C GLY A 90 16.33 13.76 -2.81
N THR A 91 15.17 13.68 -2.20
CA THR A 91 13.95 13.26 -2.88
C THR A 91 13.21 14.46 -3.45
N ARG A 92 12.94 14.41 -4.75
CA ARG A 92 12.14 15.45 -5.41
C ARG A 92 10.74 14.94 -5.63
N GLY A 93 9.75 15.80 -5.38
CA GLY A 93 8.35 15.45 -5.47
C GLY A 93 7.74 15.29 -4.11
N SER A 94 6.46 14.98 -4.07
CA SER A 94 5.70 14.92 -2.83
C SER A 94 5.36 13.49 -2.40
N MET A 95 5.93 12.49 -3.04
CA MET A 95 5.56 11.10 -2.78
C MET A 95 6.79 10.26 -2.46
N VAL A 96 6.67 9.41 -1.46
CA VAL A 96 7.71 8.46 -1.08
C VAL A 96 7.11 7.07 -1.16
N ARG A 97 7.84 6.15 -1.78
CA ARG A 97 7.34 4.81 -2.00
C ARG A 97 8.44 3.79 -1.76
N PHE A 98 8.11 2.72 -1.04
CA PHE A 98 9.07 1.63 -0.89
C PHE A 98 8.34 0.31 -0.70
N PHE A 99 9.05 -0.77 -1.01
CA PHE A 99 8.50 -2.11 -0.92
C PHE A 99 9.01 -2.81 0.33
N LEU A 100 8.14 -3.63 0.89
CA LEU A 100 8.49 -4.50 2.00
C LEU A 100 8.22 -5.93 1.57
N SER A 101 9.22 -6.79 1.76
CA SER A 101 9.07 -8.20 1.46
C SER A 101 9.73 -8.98 2.59
N SER A 102 8.98 -9.86 3.24
CA SER A 102 9.55 -10.65 4.32
C SER A 102 8.89 -12.02 4.36
N SER A 103 9.63 -12.98 4.90
CA SER A 103 9.13 -14.35 5.01
C SER A 103 9.66 -14.97 6.29
N GLY A 104 8.91 -15.95 6.80
CA GLY A 104 9.32 -16.69 7.97
C GLY A 104 9.09 -15.99 9.28
N GLY A 105 8.56 -14.78 9.29
CA GLY A 105 8.32 -14.02 10.51
C GLY A 105 6.87 -13.65 10.66
N ALA A 106 6.60 -12.73 11.58
CA ALA A 106 5.26 -12.20 11.77
C ALA A 106 4.87 -11.35 10.57
N VAL A 107 3.65 -11.50 10.11
CA VAL A 107 3.13 -10.72 8.99
C VAL A 107 2.10 -9.72 9.51
N MET A 108 1.79 -8.72 8.69
CA MET A 108 0.78 -7.73 9.02
C MET A 108 -0.56 -8.42 9.23
N GLN A 109 -1.30 -7.98 10.23
CA GLN A 109 -2.60 -8.52 10.55
C GLN A 109 -3.67 -7.47 10.32
N GLU A 110 -4.80 -7.91 9.79
CA GLU A 110 -5.87 -7.00 9.40
C GLU A 110 -6.41 -6.18 10.56
N ASP A 111 -6.44 -6.73 11.75
CA ASP A 111 -7.01 -6.07 12.91
C ASP A 111 -6.03 -5.25 13.73
N LEU A 112 -4.77 -5.19 13.32
CA LEU A 112 -3.76 -4.43 14.03
C LEU A 112 -3.35 -3.21 13.20
N PRO A 113 -3.37 -2.02 13.79
CA PRO A 113 -2.91 -0.84 13.07
C PRO A 113 -1.40 -0.86 12.87
N ILE A 114 -0.95 -0.18 11.85
CA ILE A 114 0.46 -0.03 11.56
C ILE A 114 0.88 1.35 12.01
N LYS A 115 1.83 1.43 12.92
CA LYS A 115 2.32 2.71 13.40
C LYS A 115 3.36 3.25 12.44
N VAL A 116 3.21 4.53 12.09
CA VAL A 116 4.12 5.19 11.16
C VAL A 116 4.65 6.45 11.80
N THR A 117 5.94 6.65 11.71
CA THR A 117 6.57 7.92 12.08
C THR A 117 7.37 8.38 10.89
N ILE A 118 7.13 9.60 10.43
CA ILE A 118 7.87 10.19 9.32
C ILE A 118 8.66 11.38 9.83
N LYS A 119 9.95 11.36 9.58
CA LYS A 119 10.85 12.46 9.91
C LYS A 119 11.39 13.03 8.61
N TRP A 120 11.35 14.36 8.46
CA TRP A 120 11.85 14.95 7.24
C TRP A 120 12.61 16.24 7.54
N ASP A 121 13.67 16.45 6.78
CA ASP A 121 14.53 17.62 6.88
C ASP A 121 15.05 17.84 8.30
N ASN A 122 15.31 16.73 9.01
CA ASN A 122 15.97 16.67 10.32
C ASN A 122 15.24 17.31 11.50
N GLU A 123 14.21 18.12 11.26
CA GLU A 123 13.57 18.81 12.37
C GLU A 123 12.10 18.48 12.51
N LYS A 124 11.47 17.99 11.45
CA LYS A 124 10.03 17.78 11.45
C LYS A 124 9.73 16.30 11.64
N GLN A 125 8.67 16.03 12.37
CA GLN A 125 8.29 14.67 12.66
C GLN A 125 6.79 14.59 12.89
N GLU A 126 6.14 13.56 12.31
CA GLU A 126 4.74 13.26 12.56
C GLU A 126 4.55 11.78 12.70
N SER A 127 3.60 11.41 13.54
CA SER A 127 3.26 9.99 13.74
C SER A 127 1.76 9.81 13.54
N PHE A 128 1.41 8.68 12.95
CA PHE A 128 0.01 8.34 12.74
C PHE A 128 -0.11 6.82 12.54
N GLU A 129 -1.32 6.33 12.42
CA GLU A 129 -1.54 4.91 12.24
C GLU A 129 -2.27 4.66 10.94
N LEU A 130 -1.90 3.55 10.29
CA LEU A 130 -2.63 3.05 9.14
C LEU A 130 -3.54 1.94 9.64
N GLU A 131 -4.80 2.02 9.27
CA GLU A 131 -5.80 1.03 9.67
C GLU A 131 -6.38 0.38 8.43
N SER A 132 -6.82 -0.87 8.59
CA SER A 132 -7.37 -1.59 7.45
C SER A 132 -8.64 -0.93 6.95
N LYS A 133 -8.81 -0.99 5.66
CA LYS A 133 -9.98 -0.41 5.00
C LYS A 133 -11.15 -1.40 4.96
#